data_437c77fe657f250b3890b00760fe295c
#
_entry.id   437c77fe657f250b3890b00760fe295c
#
_cell.length_a   1.000
_cell.length_b   1.000
_cell.length_c   1.000
_cell.angle_alpha   90.00
_cell.angle_beta   90.00
_cell.angle_gamma   90.00
#
_symmetry.space_group_name_H-M   'P 1'
#
loop_
_entity.id
_entity.type
_entity.pdbx_description
1 polymer ?
#
loop_
_entity_poly.entity_id
_entity_poly.type
_entity_poly.pdbx_seq_one_letter_code
_entity_poly.pdbx_strand_id
1 'polypeptide(L)'
;AYTAVGTARERVVVQSLSKENIDQPVLVSGDLPESAGEVAVTSKFLKASGKKLGDTVSFAANDASSSNQSAKDQFAAGDYTITAEVLDPTDVSSDSTVNAFRAASAADYKFYVNEDAATSSSYSSVHVIVEGAKSLSSYSDAYTTKINEVKGNIEKIREEREKARAQELTVDTPASLDAAERQANMLFGIEQGNIDRMAEGSEERVQAQAELD
;
A
#
# COMPACT_ATOMS: atom_id res chain seq x y z
N ALA A 1 -0.41 3.02 -6.23
CA ALA A 1 -0.11 4.43 -6.46
C ALA A 1 -0.70 4.91 -7.79
N TYR A 2 -0.57 6.21 -8.05
CA TYR A 2 -1.05 6.87 -9.27
C TYR A 2 0.04 7.78 -9.81
N THR A 3 0.16 7.84 -11.12
CA THR A 3 1.09 8.73 -11.83
C THR A 3 0.38 9.47 -12.96
N ALA A 4 0.97 10.55 -13.46
CA ALA A 4 0.45 11.30 -14.61
C ALA A 4 1.02 10.73 -15.91
N VAL A 5 0.15 10.49 -16.89
CA VAL A 5 0.49 10.14 -18.27
C VAL A 5 -0.25 11.09 -19.20
N GLY A 6 0.45 12.11 -19.70
CA GLY A 6 -0.18 13.23 -20.39
C GLY A 6 -1.14 13.98 -19.45
N THR A 7 -2.42 14.04 -19.81
CA THR A 7 -3.48 14.64 -18.98
C THR A 7 -4.24 13.61 -18.14
N ALA A 8 -3.98 12.33 -18.33
CA ALA A 8 -4.62 11.25 -17.60
C ALA A 8 -3.87 10.93 -16.30
N ARG A 9 -4.63 10.43 -15.33
CA ARG A 9 -4.11 9.90 -14.09
C ARG A 9 -4.25 8.39 -14.11
N GLU A 10 -3.13 7.70 -14.19
CA GLU A 10 -3.06 6.27 -14.39
C GLU A 10 -2.63 5.56 -13.12
N ARG A 11 -3.14 4.36 -12.94
CA ARG A 11 -2.80 3.53 -11.81
C ARG A 11 -1.46 2.83 -12.01
N VAL A 12 -0.61 2.87 -10.99
CA VAL A 12 0.70 2.22 -11.02
C VAL A 12 0.89 1.31 -9.81
N VAL A 13 1.41 0.11 -10.04
CA VAL A 13 1.98 -0.72 -8.98
C VAL A 13 3.42 -0.29 -8.78
N VAL A 14 3.79 0.02 -7.55
CA VAL A 14 5.19 0.31 -7.18
C VAL A 14 5.69 -0.86 -6.34
N GLN A 15 6.76 -1.48 -6.81
CA GLN A 15 7.39 -2.63 -6.17
C GLN A 15 8.84 -2.28 -5.82
N SER A 16 9.26 -2.60 -4.60
CA SER A 16 10.67 -2.52 -4.25
C SER A 16 11.45 -3.67 -4.88
N LEU A 17 12.67 -3.39 -5.35
CA LEU A 17 13.60 -4.40 -5.81
C LEU A 17 14.03 -5.28 -4.63
N SER A 18 14.07 -6.57 -4.85
CA SER A 18 14.49 -7.53 -3.83
C SER A 18 16.01 -7.75 -3.87
N LYS A 19 16.66 -7.70 -2.72
CA LYS A 19 18.08 -8.09 -2.58
C LYS A 19 18.33 -9.56 -2.93
N GLU A 20 17.31 -10.38 -2.77
CA GLU A 20 17.39 -11.83 -3.04
C GLU A 20 17.05 -12.19 -4.50
N ASN A 21 16.95 -11.20 -5.39
CA ASN A 21 16.63 -11.39 -6.80
C ASN A 21 15.29 -12.14 -7.04
N ILE A 22 14.28 -11.90 -6.20
CA ILE A 22 12.91 -12.38 -6.40
C ILE A 22 12.15 -11.35 -7.21
N ASP A 23 11.37 -11.81 -8.20
CA ASP A 23 10.52 -10.97 -9.05
C ASP A 23 11.25 -9.77 -9.67
N GLN A 24 12.49 -9.98 -10.07
CA GLN A 24 13.29 -8.94 -10.71
C GLN A 24 12.75 -8.63 -12.11
N PRO A 25 12.66 -7.34 -12.47
CA PRO A 25 12.37 -6.96 -13.83
C PRO A 25 13.52 -7.33 -14.77
N VAL A 26 13.18 -7.49 -16.05
CA VAL A 26 14.20 -7.68 -17.09
C VAL A 26 14.70 -6.31 -17.54
N LEU A 27 15.97 -6.00 -17.33
CA LEU A 27 16.58 -4.75 -17.75
C LEU A 27 16.65 -4.66 -19.28
N VAL A 28 16.12 -3.57 -19.83
CA VAL A 28 16.19 -3.25 -21.28
C VAL A 28 17.28 -2.23 -21.54
N SER A 29 17.30 -1.15 -20.75
CA SER A 29 18.32 -0.08 -20.86
C SER A 29 18.48 0.68 -19.56
N GLY A 30 19.63 1.33 -19.36
CA GLY A 30 19.97 2.07 -18.15
C GLY A 30 20.43 1.16 -17.01
N ASP A 31 20.32 1.65 -15.77
CA ASP A 31 20.74 0.97 -14.56
C ASP A 31 19.59 0.89 -13.56
N LEU A 32 19.44 -0.26 -12.91
CA LEU A 32 18.40 -0.44 -11.89
C LEU A 32 18.59 0.56 -10.74
N PRO A 33 17.50 1.02 -10.10
CA PRO A 33 17.55 1.95 -8.98
C PRO A 33 18.46 1.50 -7.83
N GLU A 34 19.42 2.31 -7.47
CA GLU A 34 20.34 2.09 -6.35
C GLU A 34 20.05 3.02 -5.17
N SER A 35 19.32 4.11 -5.41
CA SER A 35 18.96 5.09 -4.38
C SER A 35 17.44 5.32 -4.26
N ALA A 36 17.03 5.91 -3.12
CA ALA A 36 15.61 6.14 -2.80
C ALA A 36 14.90 7.13 -3.75
N GLY A 37 15.66 7.95 -4.51
CA GLY A 37 15.12 8.92 -5.47
C GLY A 37 15.10 8.42 -6.92
N GLU A 38 15.38 7.14 -7.16
CA GLU A 38 15.48 6.53 -8.48
C GLU A 38 14.35 5.55 -8.72
N VAL A 39 13.98 5.37 -10.00
CA VAL A 39 12.92 4.45 -10.41
C VAL A 39 13.23 3.79 -11.75
N ALA A 40 12.99 2.51 -11.84
CA ALA A 40 12.89 1.81 -13.11
C ALA A 40 11.42 1.73 -13.54
N VAL A 41 11.15 1.99 -14.80
CA VAL A 41 9.80 2.02 -15.35
C VAL A 41 9.68 1.05 -16.53
N THR A 42 8.48 0.55 -16.75
CA THR A 42 8.26 -0.37 -17.88
C THR A 42 8.34 0.35 -19.22
N SER A 43 8.80 -0.37 -20.27
CA SER A 43 8.81 0.12 -21.66
C SER A 43 7.42 0.64 -22.08
N LYS A 44 6.35 -0.01 -21.62
CA LYS A 44 4.97 0.41 -21.84
C LYS A 44 4.71 1.83 -21.32
N PHE A 45 5.21 2.15 -20.12
CA PHE A 45 5.08 3.49 -19.54
C PHE A 45 5.86 4.55 -20.32
N LEU A 46 7.11 4.28 -20.67
CA LEU A 46 7.92 5.22 -21.45
C LEU A 46 7.27 5.56 -22.80
N LYS A 47 6.76 4.52 -23.47
CA LYS A 47 6.05 4.69 -24.74
C LYS A 47 4.77 5.52 -24.61
N ALA A 48 4.00 5.31 -23.55
CA ALA A 48 2.74 6.02 -23.33
C ALA A 48 2.95 7.46 -22.84
N SER A 49 3.93 7.68 -21.95
CA SER A 49 4.21 9.01 -21.37
C SER A 49 5.08 9.90 -22.24
N GLY A 50 5.84 9.33 -23.19
CA GLY A 50 6.86 10.03 -23.97
C GLY A 50 8.12 10.39 -23.18
N LYS A 51 8.23 9.95 -21.92
CA LYS A 51 9.39 10.16 -21.06
C LYS A 51 10.58 9.29 -21.48
N LYS A 52 11.77 9.68 -21.02
CA LYS A 52 13.06 9.03 -21.31
C LYS A 52 13.83 8.80 -20.01
N LEU A 53 14.90 8.02 -20.09
CA LEU A 53 15.87 7.91 -19.01
C LEU A 53 16.44 9.28 -18.67
N GLY A 54 16.56 9.59 -17.38
CA GLY A 54 16.95 10.88 -16.84
C GLY A 54 15.79 11.85 -16.59
N ASP A 55 14.61 11.60 -17.13
CA ASP A 55 13.42 12.40 -16.82
C ASP A 55 12.91 12.09 -15.42
N THR A 56 12.14 13.03 -14.87
CA THR A 56 11.52 12.88 -13.56
C THR A 56 10.09 12.40 -13.70
N VAL A 57 9.70 11.46 -12.82
CA VAL A 57 8.31 11.00 -12.66
C VAL A 57 7.91 11.10 -11.19
N SER A 58 6.68 11.54 -10.95
CA SER A 58 6.09 11.53 -9.62
C SER A 58 4.96 10.51 -9.54
N PHE A 59 4.81 9.91 -8.38
CA PHE A 59 3.68 9.06 -8.08
C PHE A 59 3.25 9.23 -6.62
N ALA A 60 1.96 9.13 -6.38
CA ALA A 60 1.36 9.31 -5.05
C ALA A 60 0.56 8.06 -4.65
N ALA A 61 0.58 7.79 -3.36
CA ALA A 61 -0.02 6.57 -2.83
C ALA A 61 -1.53 6.49 -3.04
N ASN A 62 -2.27 7.59 -3.01
CA ASN A 62 -3.72 7.56 -3.21
C ASN A 62 -4.32 8.90 -3.61
N ASP A 63 -5.58 8.86 -3.96
CA ASP A 63 -6.38 10.03 -4.26
C ASP A 63 -6.43 11.00 -3.08
N ALA A 64 -6.35 12.30 -3.37
CA ALA A 64 -6.42 13.38 -2.38
C ALA A 64 -7.73 13.38 -1.55
N SER A 65 -8.69 12.54 -1.91
CA SER A 65 -9.99 12.40 -1.24
C SER A 65 -10.00 11.36 -0.11
N SER A 66 -8.98 10.51 0.03
CA SER A 66 -8.96 9.54 1.13
C SER A 66 -8.32 10.16 2.36
N SER A 67 -9.09 10.27 3.44
CA SER A 67 -8.66 10.75 4.77
C SER A 67 -7.66 9.83 5.50
N ASN A 68 -7.22 8.74 4.88
CA ASN A 68 -6.21 7.84 5.42
C ASN A 68 -4.81 8.46 5.26
N GLN A 69 -4.35 9.14 6.31
CA GLN A 69 -2.99 9.69 6.40
C GLN A 69 -1.88 8.65 6.23
N SER A 70 -2.14 7.38 6.56
CA SER A 70 -1.18 6.29 6.41
C SER A 70 -0.76 6.00 4.95
N ALA A 71 -1.50 6.48 3.96
CA ALA A 71 -1.14 6.31 2.55
C ALA A 71 -0.13 7.37 2.06
N LYS A 72 0.06 8.46 2.79
CA LYS A 72 0.97 9.56 2.40
C LYS A 72 2.44 9.25 2.68
N ASP A 73 2.71 8.32 3.60
CA ASP A 73 4.06 8.06 4.12
C ASP A 73 4.66 6.75 3.56
N GLN A 74 4.13 6.25 2.44
CA GLN A 74 4.62 4.98 1.87
C GLN A 74 5.89 5.11 1.04
N PHE A 75 6.22 6.34 0.61
CA PHE A 75 7.35 6.58 -0.27
C PHE A 75 8.20 7.76 0.22
N ALA A 76 9.53 7.60 0.14
CA ALA A 76 10.50 8.55 0.68
C ALA A 76 10.59 9.88 -0.09
N ALA A 77 10.24 9.90 -1.38
CA ALA A 77 10.33 11.06 -2.25
C ALA A 77 9.01 11.34 -2.97
N GLY A 78 8.82 12.61 -3.38
CA GLY A 78 7.71 13.00 -4.24
C GLY A 78 8.03 12.80 -5.73
N ASP A 79 9.28 13.02 -6.11
CA ASP A 79 9.77 12.92 -7.48
C ASP A 79 10.91 11.92 -7.57
N TYR A 80 10.92 11.14 -8.63
CA TYR A 80 11.89 10.08 -8.89
C TYR A 80 12.53 10.26 -10.26
N THR A 81 13.83 10.07 -10.36
CA THR A 81 14.56 10.05 -11.63
C THR A 81 14.44 8.68 -12.28
N ILE A 82 14.04 8.63 -13.54
CA ILE A 82 13.96 7.37 -14.31
C ILE A 82 15.38 6.95 -14.67
N THR A 83 15.87 5.87 -14.07
CA THR A 83 17.23 5.36 -14.32
C THR A 83 17.26 4.15 -15.23
N ALA A 84 16.16 3.39 -15.29
CA ALA A 84 16.09 2.19 -16.12
C ALA A 84 14.76 2.06 -16.86
N GLU A 85 14.86 1.46 -18.04
CA GLU A 85 13.76 0.86 -18.78
C GLU A 85 13.76 -0.64 -18.54
N VAL A 86 12.62 -1.20 -18.17
CA VAL A 86 12.48 -2.62 -17.83
C VAL A 86 11.24 -3.26 -18.47
N LEU A 87 11.26 -4.59 -18.55
CA LEU A 87 10.07 -5.42 -18.81
C LEU A 87 9.65 -6.12 -17.50
N ASP A 88 8.35 -6.16 -17.26
CA ASP A 88 7.79 -6.99 -16.20
C ASP A 88 7.61 -8.43 -16.70
N PRO A 89 8.35 -9.41 -16.17
CA PRO A 89 8.23 -10.80 -16.62
C PRO A 89 6.88 -11.43 -16.24
N THR A 90 6.12 -10.80 -15.36
CA THR A 90 4.78 -11.26 -14.96
C THR A 90 3.66 -10.68 -15.82
N ASP A 91 3.94 -9.66 -16.63
CA ASP A 91 3.00 -9.10 -17.60
C ASP A 91 3.02 -9.93 -18.90
N VAL A 92 2.27 -11.03 -18.89
CA VAL A 92 2.08 -11.90 -20.06
C VAL A 92 0.83 -11.53 -20.87
N SER A 93 0.21 -10.39 -20.57
CA SER A 93 -0.99 -9.94 -21.26
C SER A 93 -0.65 -9.48 -22.68
N SER A 94 -1.27 -10.10 -23.68
CA SER A 94 -1.29 -9.55 -25.01
C SER A 94 -2.30 -8.40 -25.06
N ASP A 95 -1.94 -7.29 -25.71
CA ASP A 95 -2.71 -6.03 -25.79
C ASP A 95 -4.15 -6.16 -26.33
N SER A 96 -4.59 -7.33 -26.72
CA SER A 96 -5.74 -7.41 -27.61
C SER A 96 -7.07 -7.76 -26.98
N THR A 97 -7.16 -8.27 -25.77
CA THR A 97 -8.48 -8.64 -25.20
C THR A 97 -8.45 -8.98 -23.71
N VAL A 98 -7.91 -8.12 -22.91
CA VAL A 98 -8.10 -8.32 -21.48
C VAL A 98 -9.58 -8.05 -21.17
N ASN A 99 -10.26 -9.07 -20.67
CA ASN A 99 -11.62 -8.98 -20.21
C ASN A 99 -11.85 -7.66 -19.45
N ALA A 100 -12.87 -6.90 -19.84
CA ALA A 100 -13.23 -5.62 -19.21
C ALA A 100 -13.33 -5.69 -17.67
N PHE A 101 -13.53 -6.89 -17.13
CA PHE A 101 -13.57 -7.18 -15.71
C PHE A 101 -12.19 -7.13 -15.03
N ARG A 102 -11.10 -7.50 -15.72
CA ARG A 102 -9.73 -7.36 -15.23
C ARG A 102 -9.21 -5.92 -15.37
N ALA A 103 -9.65 -5.22 -16.41
CA ALA A 103 -9.21 -3.86 -16.68
C ALA A 103 -9.61 -2.86 -15.58
N ALA A 104 -10.72 -3.09 -14.88
CA ALA A 104 -11.17 -2.20 -13.81
C ALA A 104 -10.35 -2.27 -12.51
N SER A 105 -9.59 -3.36 -12.30
CA SER A 105 -8.81 -3.58 -11.07
C SER A 105 -7.30 -3.69 -11.29
N ALA A 106 -6.84 -3.85 -12.54
CA ALA A 106 -5.44 -3.92 -12.86
C ALA A 106 -4.78 -2.54 -12.85
N ALA A 107 -3.54 -2.45 -12.42
CA ALA A 107 -2.73 -1.26 -12.63
C ALA A 107 -2.28 -1.20 -14.09
N ASP A 108 -2.23 0.02 -14.63
CA ASP A 108 -1.88 0.25 -16.02
C ASP A 108 -0.38 0.08 -16.26
N TYR A 109 0.42 0.40 -15.23
CA TYR A 109 1.88 0.35 -15.28
C TYR A 109 2.48 -0.20 -14.00
N LYS A 110 3.74 -0.64 -14.07
CA LYS A 110 4.52 -1.11 -12.93
C LYS A 110 5.85 -0.38 -12.89
N PHE A 111 6.20 0.09 -11.70
CA PHE A 111 7.45 0.79 -11.38
C PHE A 111 8.22 -0.03 -10.36
N TYR A 112 9.54 0.04 -10.46
CA TYR A 112 10.42 -0.60 -9.52
C TYR A 112 11.33 0.44 -8.86
N VAL A 113 11.41 0.41 -7.55
CA VAL A 113 12.19 1.34 -6.75
C VAL A 113 13.18 0.58 -5.88
N ASN A 114 14.20 1.27 -5.38
CA ASN A 114 15.04 0.73 -4.33
C ASN A 114 14.22 0.51 -3.05
N GLU A 115 14.59 -0.44 -2.20
CA GLU A 115 13.87 -0.71 -0.96
C GLU A 115 13.81 0.50 -0.02
N ASP A 116 14.85 1.35 -0.02
CA ASP A 116 14.91 2.57 0.79
C ASP A 116 13.91 3.64 0.36
N ALA A 117 13.31 3.49 -0.83
CA ALA A 117 12.22 4.36 -1.28
C ALA A 117 10.88 4.03 -0.60
N ALA A 118 10.73 2.85 -0.04
CA ALA A 118 9.54 2.42 0.68
C ALA A 118 9.69 2.72 2.18
N THR A 119 8.89 3.64 2.70
CA THR A 119 8.93 4.08 4.11
C THR A 119 7.88 3.41 4.99
N SER A 120 6.97 2.63 4.39
CA SER A 120 5.93 1.93 5.13
C SER A 120 6.49 0.79 5.98
N SER A 121 6.03 0.69 7.22
CA SER A 121 6.28 -0.46 8.10
C SER A 121 5.39 -1.68 7.80
N SER A 122 4.46 -1.56 6.86
CA SER A 122 3.52 -2.62 6.47
C SER A 122 3.90 -3.20 5.11
N TYR A 123 3.90 -4.51 5.02
CA TYR A 123 4.13 -5.23 3.77
C TYR A 123 2.81 -5.74 3.20
N SER A 124 2.59 -5.56 1.90
CA SER A 124 1.43 -6.11 1.20
C SER A 124 1.61 -7.60 0.84
N SER A 125 2.86 -8.04 0.70
CA SER A 125 3.22 -9.44 0.44
C SER A 125 4.60 -9.76 0.97
N VAL A 126 4.82 -11.02 1.32
CA VAL A 126 6.13 -11.55 1.72
C VAL A 126 6.46 -12.73 0.83
N HIS A 127 7.59 -12.68 0.16
CA HIS A 127 8.09 -13.72 -0.70
C HIS A 127 9.19 -14.50 0.02
N VAL A 128 9.10 -15.83 -0.01
CA VAL A 128 10.04 -16.70 0.70
C VAL A 128 10.76 -17.61 -0.29
N ILE A 129 12.09 -17.61 -0.25
CA ILE A 129 12.91 -18.57 -0.98
C ILE A 129 13.16 -19.77 -0.09
N VAL A 130 12.85 -20.95 -0.60
CA VAL A 130 13.17 -22.22 0.08
C VAL A 130 14.48 -22.76 -0.45
N GLU A 131 15.48 -22.83 0.43
CA GLU A 131 16.80 -23.32 0.10
C GLU A 131 16.75 -24.71 -0.54
N GLY A 132 17.43 -24.88 -1.67
CA GLY A 132 17.48 -26.12 -2.43
C GLY A 132 16.21 -26.49 -3.21
N ALA A 133 15.12 -25.71 -3.12
CA ALA A 133 13.92 -25.98 -3.91
C ALA A 133 14.13 -25.69 -5.41
N LYS A 134 14.99 -24.71 -5.74
CA LYS A 134 15.30 -24.32 -7.13
C LYS A 134 15.93 -25.46 -7.96
N SER A 135 16.61 -26.40 -7.31
CA SER A 135 17.22 -27.56 -7.99
C SER A 135 16.26 -28.72 -8.23
N LEU A 136 15.06 -28.66 -7.69
CA LEU A 136 14.02 -29.68 -7.83
C LEU A 136 13.03 -29.30 -8.93
N SER A 137 12.48 -30.31 -9.59
CA SER A 137 11.34 -30.08 -10.50
C SER A 137 10.12 -29.65 -9.67
N SER A 138 9.48 -28.55 -10.03
CA SER A 138 8.29 -28.02 -9.35
C SER A 138 7.08 -28.98 -9.34
N TYR A 139 7.11 -30.00 -10.19
CA TYR A 139 6.08 -31.04 -10.27
C TYR A 139 6.45 -32.32 -9.51
N SER A 140 7.60 -32.35 -8.82
CA SER A 140 8.02 -33.55 -8.09
C SER A 140 7.49 -33.58 -6.66
N ASP A 141 7.32 -34.80 -6.13
CA ASP A 141 6.95 -35.01 -4.72
C ASP A 141 8.01 -34.43 -3.77
N ALA A 142 9.29 -34.50 -4.17
CA ALA A 142 10.40 -33.96 -3.40
C ALA A 142 10.28 -32.43 -3.24
N TYR A 143 9.90 -31.70 -4.30
CA TYR A 143 9.62 -30.26 -4.25
C TYR A 143 8.45 -29.99 -3.32
N THR A 144 7.32 -30.67 -3.54
CA THR A 144 6.08 -30.49 -2.76
C THR A 144 6.33 -30.75 -1.28
N THR A 145 7.04 -31.80 -0.94
CA THR A 145 7.37 -32.13 0.46
C THR A 145 8.19 -31.02 1.10
N LYS A 146 9.24 -30.55 0.42
CA LYS A 146 10.12 -29.49 0.91
C LYS A 146 9.38 -28.16 1.12
N ILE A 147 8.54 -27.77 0.19
CA ILE A 147 7.72 -26.55 0.32
C ILE A 147 6.72 -26.68 1.48
N ASN A 148 6.06 -27.83 1.62
CA ASN A 148 5.09 -28.05 2.68
C ASN A 148 5.72 -28.06 4.08
N GLU A 149 6.95 -28.53 4.23
CA GLU A 149 7.70 -28.46 5.48
C GLU A 149 7.92 -26.99 5.90
N VAL A 150 8.43 -26.16 4.99
CA VAL A 150 8.66 -24.73 5.27
C VAL A 150 7.34 -23.99 5.51
N LYS A 151 6.32 -24.28 4.70
CA LYS A 151 4.97 -23.72 4.89
C LYS A 151 4.43 -24.04 6.29
N GLY A 152 4.54 -25.29 6.73
CA GLY A 152 4.10 -25.71 8.07
C GLY A 152 4.86 -24.99 9.19
N ASN A 153 6.13 -24.67 9.01
CA ASN A 153 6.89 -23.89 9.98
C ASN A 153 6.45 -22.43 10.02
N ILE A 154 6.15 -21.82 8.86
CA ILE A 154 5.61 -20.46 8.78
C ILE A 154 4.22 -20.38 9.43
N GLU A 155 3.37 -21.39 9.22
CA GLU A 155 2.03 -21.44 9.82
C GLU A 155 2.07 -21.49 11.36
N LYS A 156 3.05 -22.18 11.95
CA LYS A 156 3.26 -22.17 13.41
C LYS A 156 3.64 -20.78 13.93
N ILE A 157 4.55 -20.08 13.22
CA ILE A 157 4.96 -18.71 13.57
C ILE A 157 3.77 -17.76 13.46
N ARG A 158 2.88 -17.97 12.48
CA ARG A 158 1.69 -17.13 12.28
C ARG A 158 0.82 -17.05 13.53
N GLU A 159 0.50 -18.18 14.13
CA GLU A 159 -0.36 -18.23 15.33
C GLU A 159 0.23 -17.43 16.51
N GLU A 160 1.54 -17.54 16.70
CA GLU A 160 2.24 -16.77 17.75
C GLU A 160 2.22 -15.28 17.45
N ARG A 161 2.47 -14.89 16.20
CA ARG A 161 2.48 -13.49 15.77
C ARG A 161 1.09 -12.87 15.80
N GLU A 162 0.05 -13.62 15.42
CA GLU A 162 -1.35 -13.16 15.52
C GLU A 162 -1.73 -12.85 16.97
N LYS A 163 -1.37 -13.72 17.92
CA LYS A 163 -1.60 -13.48 19.35
C LYS A 163 -0.82 -12.29 19.87
N ALA A 164 0.46 -12.17 19.50
CA ALA A 164 1.28 -11.03 19.91
C ALA A 164 0.71 -9.71 19.35
N ARG A 165 0.29 -9.70 18.08
CA ARG A 165 -0.32 -8.51 17.46
C ARG A 165 -1.65 -8.14 18.07
N ALA A 166 -2.49 -9.12 18.40
CA ALA A 166 -3.73 -8.89 19.11
C ALA A 166 -3.50 -8.26 20.49
N GLN A 167 -2.45 -8.70 21.20
CA GLN A 167 -2.05 -8.10 22.48
C GLN A 167 -1.57 -6.67 22.32
N GLU A 168 -0.69 -6.39 21.34
CA GLU A 168 -0.22 -5.03 21.03
C GLU A 168 -1.40 -4.09 20.77
N LEU A 169 -2.35 -4.51 19.92
CA LEU A 169 -3.52 -3.71 19.59
C LEU A 169 -4.46 -3.49 20.78
N THR A 170 -4.57 -4.47 21.69
CA THR A 170 -5.40 -4.31 22.88
C THR A 170 -4.76 -3.44 23.97
N VAL A 171 -3.45 -3.29 23.98
CA VAL A 171 -2.75 -2.38 24.90
C VAL A 171 -2.92 -0.92 24.47
N ASP A 172 -2.86 -0.62 23.19
CA ASP A 172 -2.97 0.75 22.67
C ASP A 172 -4.42 1.24 22.53
N THR A 173 -5.36 0.31 22.30
CA THR A 173 -6.79 0.64 22.08
C THR A 173 -7.49 1.23 23.32
N PRO A 174 -7.29 0.73 24.56
CA PRO A 174 -7.95 1.31 25.74
C PRO A 174 -7.63 2.78 25.95
N ALA A 175 -6.36 3.17 25.80
CA ALA A 175 -5.95 4.57 25.99
C ALA A 175 -6.57 5.51 24.96
N SER A 176 -6.73 5.07 23.71
CA SER A 176 -7.38 5.84 22.66
C SER A 176 -8.90 5.91 22.83
N LEU A 177 -9.53 4.83 23.30
CA LEU A 177 -10.95 4.81 23.64
C LEU A 177 -11.24 5.71 24.84
N ASP A 178 -10.45 5.65 25.91
CA ASP A 178 -10.58 6.52 27.07
C ASP A 178 -10.39 8.00 26.72
N ALA A 179 -9.51 8.31 25.77
CA ALA A 179 -9.31 9.67 25.27
C ALA A 179 -10.52 10.14 24.44
N ALA A 180 -11.05 9.30 23.58
CA ALA A 180 -12.24 9.60 22.79
C ALA A 180 -13.49 9.75 23.66
N GLU A 181 -13.66 8.90 24.67
CA GLU A 181 -14.75 9.01 25.64
C GLU A 181 -14.67 10.30 26.47
N ARG A 182 -13.48 10.68 26.94
CA ARG A 182 -13.29 11.95 27.63
C ARG A 182 -13.62 13.15 26.74
N GLN A 183 -13.23 13.09 25.47
CA GLN A 183 -13.53 14.14 24.50
C GLN A 183 -15.04 14.23 24.23
N ALA A 184 -15.72 13.09 24.03
CA ALA A 184 -17.16 13.03 23.83
C ALA A 184 -17.91 13.60 25.05
N ASN A 185 -17.55 13.19 26.26
CA ASN A 185 -18.13 13.67 27.51
C ASN A 185 -17.92 15.19 27.72
N MET A 186 -16.75 15.70 27.30
CA MET A 186 -16.49 17.14 27.36
C MET A 186 -17.38 17.91 26.37
N LEU A 187 -17.54 17.45 25.15
CA LEU A 187 -18.41 18.07 24.14
C LEU A 187 -19.89 18.02 24.58
N PHE A 188 -20.34 16.88 25.06
CA PHE A 188 -21.68 16.72 25.63
C PHE A 188 -21.94 17.70 26.78
N GLY A 189 -20.98 17.83 27.69
CA GLY A 189 -21.07 18.79 28.80
C GLY A 189 -21.13 20.25 28.37
N ILE A 190 -20.44 20.64 27.30
CA ILE A 190 -20.49 21.96 26.71
C ILE A 190 -21.88 22.22 26.10
N GLU A 191 -22.39 21.25 25.35
CA GLU A 191 -23.68 21.35 24.67
C GLU A 191 -24.83 21.38 25.65
N GLN A 192 -24.83 20.52 26.67
CA GLN A 192 -25.79 20.57 27.79
C GLN A 192 -25.74 21.89 28.50
N GLY A 193 -24.57 22.45 28.80
CA GLY A 193 -24.41 23.75 29.42
C GLY A 193 -24.91 24.94 28.57
N ASN A 194 -24.94 24.78 27.25
CA ASN A 194 -25.57 25.75 26.34
C ASN A 194 -27.10 25.66 26.40
N ILE A 195 -27.65 24.45 26.44
CA ILE A 195 -29.10 24.20 26.57
C ILE A 195 -29.62 24.71 27.92
N ASP A 196 -28.88 24.49 28.98
CA ASP A 196 -29.27 24.97 30.34
C ASP A 196 -29.34 26.51 30.46
N ARG A 197 -28.62 27.23 29.59
CA ARG A 197 -28.66 28.68 29.50
C ARG A 197 -29.83 29.21 28.68
N MET A 198 -30.53 28.37 27.95
CA MET A 198 -31.73 28.76 27.21
C MET A 198 -32.92 28.97 28.15
N ALA A 199 -33.87 29.80 27.75
CA ALA A 199 -35.05 30.08 28.58
C ALA A 199 -35.83 28.79 28.88
N GLU A 200 -36.20 28.59 30.11
CA GLU A 200 -36.93 27.41 30.56
C GLU A 200 -38.32 27.34 29.81
N GLY A 201 -38.60 26.22 29.16
CA GLY A 201 -39.83 26.00 28.41
C GLY A 201 -39.88 26.61 27.00
N SER A 202 -38.76 27.21 26.51
CA SER A 202 -38.68 27.66 25.13
C SER A 202 -38.68 26.47 24.15
N GLU A 203 -39.27 26.66 22.98
CA GLU A 203 -39.28 25.64 21.91
C GLU A 203 -37.84 25.27 21.49
N GLU A 204 -36.92 26.25 21.42
CA GLU A 204 -35.53 26.08 21.10
C GLU A 204 -34.83 25.18 22.12
N ARG A 205 -35.08 25.29 23.42
CA ARG A 205 -34.53 24.42 24.46
C ARG A 205 -35.03 23.00 24.33
N VAL A 206 -36.33 22.80 24.07
CA VAL A 206 -36.93 21.48 23.91
C VAL A 206 -36.36 20.76 22.69
N GLN A 207 -36.19 21.48 21.59
CA GLN A 207 -35.61 20.94 20.37
C GLN A 207 -34.14 20.60 20.53
N ALA A 208 -33.34 21.49 21.11
CA ALA A 208 -31.93 21.26 21.36
C ALA A 208 -31.67 20.07 22.32
N GLN A 209 -32.52 19.89 23.33
CA GLN A 209 -32.42 18.74 24.23
C GLN A 209 -32.76 17.42 23.49
N ALA A 210 -33.77 17.43 22.62
CA ALA A 210 -34.15 16.26 21.84
C ALA A 210 -33.12 15.85 20.78
N GLU A 211 -32.26 16.77 20.34
CA GLU A 211 -31.14 16.50 19.44
C GLU A 211 -29.91 15.94 20.17
N LEU A 212 -29.78 16.23 21.48
CA LEU A 212 -28.65 15.79 22.30
C LEU A 212 -28.88 14.41 22.93
N ASP A 213 -30.13 14.01 23.21
CA ASP A 213 -30.51 12.73 23.79
C ASP A 213 -30.46 11.59 22.73
#